data_3da5040778e8a9372ba085322633ca41
#
_entry.id   3da5040778e8a9372ba085322633ca41
#
_cell.length_a   1.000
_cell.length_b   1.000
_cell.length_c   1.000
_cell.angle_alpha   90.00
_cell.angle_beta   90.00
_cell.angle_gamma   90.00
#
_symmetry.space_group_name_H-M   'P 1'
#
loop_
_entity.id
_entity.type
_entity.pdbx_description
1 polymer ?
#
loop_
_entity_poly.entity_id
_entity_poly.type
_entity_poly.pdbx_seq_one_letter_code
_entity_poly.pdbx_strand_id
1 'polypeptide(L)'
;LALLGTARALRGRKGHFITTKVEHPAILETAAELERLGHSVTYIGVNEEGTVDVDALVDAVREDTALVSVMQVNNEVGAVMPIEEISRRVKEKNLRTLIHVDGVQGFMRVPMHMNRMGVDLYSLSGHKIHGPKGIGALAMSDRVRPLCIAFGGGQENGLRSGTENVPGIAG
;
A
#
# COMPACT_ATOMS: atom_id res chain seq x y z
N LEU A 1 -4.45 0.76 7.17
CA LEU A 1 -4.69 -0.67 7.41
C LEU A 1 -3.62 -1.53 6.72
N ALA A 2 -3.30 -1.33 5.42
CA ALA A 2 -2.33 -2.14 4.68
C ALA A 2 -0.98 -2.25 5.42
N LEU A 3 -0.31 -1.13 5.69
CA LEU A 3 1.02 -1.11 6.30
C LEU A 3 0.99 -1.58 7.77
N LEU A 4 0.20 -0.93 8.62
CA LEU A 4 0.15 -1.28 10.05
C LEU A 4 -0.44 -2.67 10.30
N GLY A 5 -1.42 -3.10 9.50
CA GLY A 5 -1.99 -4.45 9.59
C GLY A 5 -0.97 -5.53 9.22
N THR A 6 -0.13 -5.25 8.21
CA THR A 6 1.01 -6.12 7.85
C THR A 6 2.06 -6.16 8.96
N ALA A 7 2.44 -5.01 9.51
CA ALA A 7 3.39 -4.95 10.62
C ALA A 7 2.92 -5.74 11.83
N ARG A 8 1.64 -5.62 12.22
CA ARG A 8 1.05 -6.42 13.30
C ARG A 8 1.06 -7.93 13.00
N ALA A 9 0.87 -8.31 11.73
CA ALA A 9 0.92 -9.71 11.32
C ALA A 9 2.30 -10.35 11.51
N LEU A 10 3.36 -9.56 11.67
CA LEU A 10 4.69 -10.05 12.05
C LEU A 10 4.77 -10.53 13.52
N ARG A 11 3.71 -10.32 14.33
CA ARG A 11 3.58 -10.82 15.72
C ARG A 11 4.78 -10.47 16.61
N GLY A 12 5.17 -9.19 16.63
CA GLY A 12 6.27 -8.66 17.44
C GLY A 12 7.67 -8.79 16.80
N ARG A 13 7.81 -9.56 15.70
CA ARG A 13 9.06 -9.53 14.94
C ARG A 13 9.19 -8.19 14.24
N LYS A 14 10.40 -7.68 14.17
CA LYS A 14 10.70 -6.48 13.38
C LYS A 14 10.87 -6.90 11.93
N GLY A 15 10.40 -6.07 11.02
CA GLY A 15 10.52 -6.29 9.58
C GLY A 15 10.94 -5.00 8.89
N HIS A 16 11.27 -5.14 7.63
CA HIS A 16 11.62 -4.04 6.76
C HIS A 16 10.44 -3.67 5.85
N PHE A 17 10.27 -2.37 5.62
CA PHE A 17 9.28 -1.78 4.72
C PHE A 17 9.98 -0.86 3.74
N ILE A 18 9.50 -0.82 2.50
CA ILE A 18 10.01 0.07 1.47
C ILE A 18 8.86 0.94 0.98
N THR A 19 9.12 2.23 0.82
CA THR A 19 8.18 3.17 0.20
C THR A 19 8.93 4.23 -0.60
N THR A 20 8.22 5.14 -1.28
CA THR A 20 8.87 6.23 -2.01
C THR A 20 8.83 7.54 -1.21
N LYS A 21 9.72 8.47 -1.55
CA LYS A 21 9.75 9.81 -0.93
C LYS A 21 8.60 10.72 -1.38
N VAL A 22 7.87 10.31 -2.41
CA VAL A 22 6.81 11.10 -3.05
C VAL A 22 5.41 10.59 -2.77
N GLU A 23 5.27 9.66 -1.82
CA GLU A 23 3.97 9.15 -1.40
C GLU A 23 3.11 10.25 -0.75
N HIS A 24 1.80 10.00 -0.75
CA HIS A 24 0.86 10.82 0.02
C HIS A 24 1.20 10.77 1.53
N PRO A 25 0.96 11.85 2.30
CA PRO A 25 1.19 11.86 3.75
C PRO A 25 0.57 10.68 4.52
N ALA A 26 -0.56 10.12 4.06
CA ALA A 26 -1.15 8.94 4.66
C ALA A 26 -0.22 7.71 4.66
N ILE A 27 0.68 7.60 3.69
CA ILE A 27 1.71 6.56 3.63
C ILE A 27 2.95 7.00 4.40
N LEU A 28 3.44 8.23 4.17
CA LEU A 28 4.69 8.71 4.81
C LEU A 28 4.58 8.76 6.33
N GLU A 29 3.48 9.30 6.87
CA GLU A 29 3.25 9.34 8.33
C GLU A 29 3.07 7.93 8.92
N THR A 30 2.43 7.02 8.16
CA THR A 30 2.33 5.62 8.57
C THR A 30 3.69 4.92 8.54
N ALA A 31 4.55 5.25 7.58
CA ALA A 31 5.92 4.74 7.51
C ALA A 31 6.75 5.25 8.70
N ALA A 32 6.64 6.53 9.04
CA ALA A 32 7.28 7.10 10.23
C ALA A 32 6.78 6.44 11.53
N GLU A 33 5.50 6.06 11.60
CA GLU A 33 4.98 5.30 12.74
C GLU A 33 5.57 3.89 12.80
N LEU A 34 5.78 3.22 11.67
CA LEU A 34 6.46 1.93 11.63
C LEU A 34 7.88 2.02 12.20
N GLU A 35 8.61 3.11 11.91
CA GLU A 35 9.94 3.37 12.51
C GLU A 35 9.84 3.56 14.02
N ARG A 36 8.86 4.33 14.52
CA ARG A 36 8.62 4.48 15.98
C ARG A 36 8.29 3.14 16.65
N LEU A 37 7.61 2.25 15.94
CA LEU A 37 7.34 0.89 16.41
C LEU A 37 8.55 -0.05 16.28
N GLY A 38 9.70 0.45 15.79
CA GLY A 38 10.97 -0.28 15.71
C GLY A 38 11.14 -1.16 14.49
N HIS A 39 10.32 -0.97 13.43
CA HIS A 39 10.56 -1.52 12.11
C HIS A 39 11.59 -0.66 11.36
N SER A 40 12.25 -1.21 10.35
CA SER A 40 13.08 -0.42 9.44
C SER A 40 12.27 0.01 8.22
N VAL A 41 12.46 1.25 7.77
CA VAL A 41 11.84 1.76 6.54
C VAL A 41 12.91 2.32 5.61
N THR A 42 12.81 1.98 4.33
CA THR A 42 13.64 2.57 3.28
C THR A 42 12.77 3.42 2.36
N TYR A 43 13.17 4.68 2.17
CA TYR A 43 12.49 5.65 1.31
C TYR A 43 13.25 5.83 0.01
N ILE A 44 12.70 5.36 -1.09
CA ILE A 44 13.31 5.41 -2.42
C ILE A 44 13.04 6.77 -3.07
N GLY A 45 14.05 7.31 -3.71
CA GLY A 45 13.92 8.55 -4.50
C GLY A 45 13.21 8.33 -5.83
N VAL A 46 12.96 9.44 -6.52
CA VAL A 46 12.42 9.48 -7.89
C VAL A 46 13.37 10.25 -8.80
N ASN A 47 13.26 10.01 -10.10
CA ASN A 47 13.96 10.78 -11.11
C ASN A 47 13.32 12.16 -11.36
N GLU A 48 13.82 12.91 -12.36
CA GLU A 48 13.32 14.26 -12.68
C GLU A 48 11.87 14.24 -13.20
N GLU A 49 11.42 13.13 -13.79
CA GLU A 49 10.03 12.92 -14.22
C GLU A 49 9.10 12.51 -13.07
N GLY A 50 9.61 12.36 -11.87
CA GLY A 50 8.86 11.94 -10.69
C GLY A 50 8.60 10.43 -10.64
N THR A 51 9.25 9.62 -11.48
CA THR A 51 9.13 8.17 -11.51
C THR A 51 10.14 7.53 -10.56
N VAL A 52 9.71 6.50 -9.80
CA VAL A 52 10.58 5.80 -8.85
C VAL A 52 11.77 5.13 -9.54
N ASP A 53 12.93 5.21 -8.90
CA ASP A 53 14.11 4.43 -9.30
C ASP A 53 13.88 2.95 -8.95
N VAL A 54 13.50 2.16 -9.96
CA VAL A 54 13.17 0.73 -9.78
C VAL A 54 14.39 -0.08 -9.38
N ASP A 55 15.57 0.24 -9.91
CA ASP A 55 16.81 -0.48 -9.56
C ASP A 55 17.14 -0.26 -8.08
N ALA A 56 17.14 0.98 -7.62
CA ALA A 56 17.36 1.32 -6.21
C ALA A 56 16.30 0.68 -5.30
N LEU A 57 15.03 0.63 -5.73
CA LEU A 57 13.96 -0.01 -4.98
C LEU A 57 14.21 -1.51 -4.84
N VAL A 58 14.52 -2.19 -5.93
CA VAL A 58 14.80 -3.64 -5.93
C VAL A 58 16.05 -3.95 -5.12
N ASP A 59 17.10 -3.14 -5.24
CA ASP A 59 18.34 -3.33 -4.47
C ASP A 59 18.11 -3.21 -2.96
N ALA A 60 17.17 -2.36 -2.54
CA ALA A 60 16.79 -2.22 -1.13
C ALA A 60 16.01 -3.42 -0.56
N VAL A 61 15.48 -4.33 -1.40
CA VAL A 61 14.73 -5.50 -0.93
C VAL A 61 15.67 -6.47 -0.21
N ARG A 62 15.28 -6.88 0.99
CA ARG A 62 16.01 -7.82 1.88
C ARG A 62 15.16 -9.05 2.19
N GLU A 63 15.74 -10.04 2.84
CA GLU A 63 15.01 -11.25 3.28
C GLU A 63 13.87 -10.93 4.27
N ASP A 64 14.06 -9.91 5.12
CA ASP A 64 13.09 -9.44 6.11
C ASP A 64 12.14 -8.35 5.56
N THR A 65 12.18 -8.04 4.25
CA THR A 65 11.26 -7.08 3.65
C THR A 65 9.85 -7.64 3.64
N ALA A 66 8.99 -7.06 4.48
CA ALA A 66 7.60 -7.50 4.64
C ALA A 66 6.68 -6.91 3.57
N LEU A 67 6.89 -5.63 3.19
CA LEU A 67 6.01 -4.92 2.27
C LEU A 67 6.76 -3.81 1.54
N VAL A 68 6.46 -3.68 0.24
CA VAL A 68 6.78 -2.52 -0.59
C VAL A 68 5.48 -1.77 -0.87
N SER A 69 5.46 -0.46 -0.60
CA SER A 69 4.31 0.43 -0.83
C SER A 69 4.69 1.51 -1.83
N VAL A 70 3.99 1.56 -2.95
CA VAL A 70 4.22 2.55 -4.02
C VAL A 70 2.89 3.08 -4.52
N MET A 71 2.75 4.39 -4.69
CA MET A 71 1.56 4.96 -5.32
C MET A 71 1.50 4.61 -6.80
N GLN A 72 0.29 4.42 -7.35
CA GLN A 72 0.12 4.14 -8.78
C GLN A 72 0.35 5.39 -9.63
N VAL A 73 -0.20 6.51 -9.17
CA VAL A 73 -0.09 7.82 -9.83
C VAL A 73 0.20 8.86 -8.77
N ASN A 74 1.20 9.69 -9.00
CA ASN A 74 1.53 10.78 -8.07
C ASN A 74 0.44 11.84 -8.07
N ASN A 75 0.03 12.27 -6.88
CA ASN A 75 -1.09 13.20 -6.69
C ASN A 75 -0.76 14.65 -7.04
N GLU A 76 0.51 15.01 -7.18
CA GLU A 76 0.96 16.38 -7.46
C GLU A 76 1.36 16.56 -8.92
N VAL A 77 2.21 15.68 -9.43
CA VAL A 77 2.78 15.83 -10.78
C VAL A 77 2.18 14.85 -11.81
N GLY A 78 1.37 13.87 -11.36
CA GLY A 78 0.72 12.92 -12.25
C GLY A 78 1.63 11.82 -12.81
N ALA A 79 2.85 11.68 -12.32
CA ALA A 79 3.76 10.62 -12.73
C ALA A 79 3.14 9.23 -12.45
N VAL A 80 3.18 8.34 -13.45
CA VAL A 80 2.65 6.97 -13.37
C VAL A 80 3.81 6.03 -13.03
N MET A 81 3.67 5.29 -11.93
CA MET A 81 4.71 4.36 -11.49
C MET A 81 4.63 3.02 -12.24
N PRO A 82 5.76 2.38 -12.57
CA PRO A 82 5.81 1.11 -13.30
C PRO A 82 5.51 -0.08 -12.38
N ILE A 83 4.28 -0.16 -11.87
CA ILE A 83 3.85 -1.12 -10.81
C ILE A 83 4.10 -2.57 -11.22
N GLU A 84 3.81 -2.95 -12.48
CA GLU A 84 4.00 -4.33 -12.95
C GLU A 84 5.48 -4.75 -12.91
N GLU A 85 6.37 -3.86 -13.34
CA GLU A 85 7.82 -4.09 -13.29
C GLU A 85 8.32 -4.19 -11.85
N ILE A 86 7.94 -3.22 -11.00
CA ILE A 86 8.31 -3.21 -9.57
C ILE A 86 7.88 -4.53 -8.92
N SER A 87 6.61 -4.90 -9.07
CA SER A 87 6.07 -6.10 -8.45
C SER A 87 6.80 -7.36 -8.91
N ARG A 88 7.01 -7.52 -10.22
CA ARG A 88 7.73 -8.67 -10.79
C ARG A 88 9.13 -8.78 -10.20
N ARG A 89 9.92 -7.70 -10.28
CA ARG A 89 11.33 -7.71 -9.85
C ARG A 89 11.47 -7.87 -8.33
N VAL A 90 10.61 -7.24 -7.54
CA VAL A 90 10.60 -7.44 -6.08
C VAL A 90 10.31 -8.90 -5.73
N LYS A 91 9.32 -9.52 -6.39
CA LYS A 91 8.96 -10.93 -6.15
C LYS A 91 9.99 -11.92 -6.66
N GLU A 92 10.73 -11.60 -7.70
CA GLU A 92 11.90 -12.38 -8.14
C GLU A 92 12.98 -12.39 -7.06
N LYS A 93 13.21 -11.27 -6.37
CA LYS A 93 14.21 -11.15 -5.30
C LYS A 93 13.70 -11.73 -3.97
N ASN A 94 12.46 -11.47 -3.58
CA ASN A 94 11.84 -12.02 -2.38
C ASN A 94 10.33 -12.24 -2.60
N LEU A 95 9.94 -13.47 -2.92
CA LEU A 95 8.55 -13.85 -3.18
C LEU A 95 7.61 -13.60 -1.98
N ARG A 96 8.13 -13.53 -0.75
CA ARG A 96 7.32 -13.29 0.47
C ARG A 96 6.95 -11.83 0.66
N THR A 97 7.69 -10.89 0.05
CA THR A 97 7.39 -9.45 0.13
C THR A 97 6.03 -9.16 -0.48
N LEU A 98 5.18 -8.47 0.28
CA LEU A 98 3.88 -8.00 -0.19
C LEU A 98 4.02 -6.71 -0.97
N ILE A 99 3.22 -6.55 -2.03
CA ILE A 99 3.13 -5.33 -2.83
C ILE A 99 1.84 -4.62 -2.49
N HIS A 100 1.95 -3.43 -1.89
CA HIS A 100 0.85 -2.50 -1.69
C HIS A 100 0.94 -1.37 -2.70
N VAL A 101 -0.18 -1.05 -3.31
CA VAL A 101 -0.30 0.09 -4.22
C VAL A 101 -1.33 1.07 -3.68
N ASP A 102 -0.91 2.32 -3.49
CA ASP A 102 -1.85 3.42 -3.30
C ASP A 102 -2.45 3.80 -4.65
N GLY A 103 -3.66 3.32 -4.91
CA GLY A 103 -4.40 3.53 -6.15
C GLY A 103 -5.32 4.74 -6.12
N VAL A 104 -5.28 5.57 -5.08
CA VAL A 104 -6.22 6.68 -4.88
C VAL A 104 -6.30 7.62 -6.09
N GLN A 105 -5.18 7.91 -6.73
CA GLN A 105 -5.17 8.72 -7.95
C GLN A 105 -5.24 7.90 -9.24
N GLY A 106 -4.89 6.61 -9.20
CA GLY A 106 -4.84 5.74 -10.37
C GLY A 106 -6.15 5.02 -10.68
N PHE A 107 -6.95 4.72 -9.66
CA PHE A 107 -8.18 3.96 -9.80
C PHE A 107 -9.13 4.61 -10.82
N MET A 108 -9.65 3.82 -11.75
CA MET A 108 -10.47 4.23 -12.91
C MET A 108 -9.78 5.16 -13.94
N ARG A 109 -8.51 5.49 -13.78
CA ARG A 109 -7.74 6.36 -14.71
C ARG A 109 -6.61 5.61 -15.40
N VAL A 110 -5.93 4.74 -14.65
CA VAL A 110 -4.82 3.92 -15.16
C VAL A 110 -5.18 2.45 -14.96
N PRO A 111 -5.07 1.60 -15.98
CA PRO A 111 -5.39 0.17 -15.84
C PRO A 111 -4.66 -0.48 -14.68
N MET A 112 -5.39 -1.26 -13.88
CA MET A 112 -4.85 -2.05 -12.78
C MET A 112 -5.48 -3.44 -12.80
N HIS A 113 -4.63 -4.46 -12.79
CA HIS A 113 -5.02 -5.85 -12.73
C HIS A 113 -4.20 -6.54 -11.65
N MET A 114 -4.65 -6.47 -10.38
CA MET A 114 -3.90 -6.91 -9.20
C MET A 114 -3.24 -8.27 -9.38
N ASN A 115 -4.01 -9.30 -9.78
CA ASN A 115 -3.49 -10.65 -9.94
C ASN A 115 -2.41 -10.75 -11.02
N ARG A 116 -2.66 -10.16 -12.20
CA ARG A 116 -1.70 -10.18 -13.32
C ARG A 116 -0.43 -9.42 -12.99
N MET A 117 -0.58 -8.26 -12.34
CA MET A 117 0.54 -7.38 -11.98
C MET A 117 1.20 -7.79 -10.65
N GLY A 118 0.71 -8.85 -10.00
CA GLY A 118 1.28 -9.35 -8.75
C GLY A 118 1.12 -8.42 -7.54
N VAL A 119 0.10 -7.55 -7.56
CA VAL A 119 -0.24 -6.64 -6.46
C VAL A 119 -1.03 -7.39 -5.39
N ASP A 120 -0.63 -7.24 -4.14
CA ASP A 120 -1.25 -7.96 -3.02
C ASP A 120 -2.29 -7.10 -2.27
N LEU A 121 -2.10 -5.78 -2.25
CA LEU A 121 -2.95 -4.80 -1.56
C LEU A 121 -3.13 -3.58 -2.46
N TYR A 122 -4.36 -3.11 -2.59
CA TYR A 122 -4.66 -1.91 -3.41
C TYR A 122 -5.64 -1.01 -2.67
N SER A 123 -5.20 0.20 -2.31
CA SER A 123 -6.01 1.20 -1.61
C SER A 123 -6.67 2.16 -2.59
N LEU A 124 -7.92 2.51 -2.33
CA LEU A 124 -8.64 3.53 -3.08
C LEU A 124 -9.49 4.42 -2.17
N SER A 125 -9.91 5.58 -2.69
CA SER A 125 -10.73 6.56 -1.98
C SER A 125 -11.88 7.05 -2.86
N GLY A 126 -13.12 6.95 -2.38
CA GLY A 126 -14.33 7.27 -3.15
C GLY A 126 -14.38 8.71 -3.64
N HIS A 127 -13.94 9.68 -2.83
CA HIS A 127 -13.99 11.10 -3.22
C HIS A 127 -13.07 11.48 -4.39
N LYS A 128 -12.16 10.60 -4.80
CA LYS A 128 -11.32 10.81 -6.00
C LYS A 128 -11.95 10.30 -7.29
N ILE A 129 -13.06 9.57 -7.18
CA ILE A 129 -13.84 9.01 -8.28
C ILE A 129 -15.31 9.48 -8.23
N HIS A 130 -15.54 10.71 -7.75
CA HIS A 130 -16.85 11.34 -7.61
C HIS A 130 -17.80 10.74 -6.57
N GLY A 131 -17.34 9.79 -5.74
CA GLY A 131 -18.09 9.24 -4.63
C GLY A 131 -18.05 10.13 -3.38
N PRO A 132 -18.81 9.78 -2.33
CA PRO A 132 -18.82 10.51 -1.08
C PRO A 132 -17.48 10.55 -0.37
N LYS A 133 -17.23 11.64 0.38
CA LYS A 133 -16.09 11.72 1.30
C LYS A 133 -16.25 10.74 2.45
N GLY A 134 -15.12 10.23 2.96
CA GLY A 134 -15.10 9.28 4.08
C GLY A 134 -15.31 7.82 3.68
N ILE A 135 -15.44 7.54 2.38
CA ILE A 135 -15.52 6.19 1.82
C ILE A 135 -14.23 5.84 1.10
N GLY A 136 -13.77 4.63 1.31
CA GLY A 136 -12.61 4.04 0.63
C GLY A 136 -12.63 2.53 0.75
N ALA A 137 -11.79 1.85 0.01
CA ALA A 137 -11.66 0.42 0.08
C ALA A 137 -10.19 -0.01 0.04
N LEU A 138 -9.94 -1.20 0.58
CA LEU A 138 -8.67 -1.91 0.45
C LEU A 138 -8.97 -3.27 -0.19
N ALA A 139 -8.60 -3.43 -1.47
CA ALA A 139 -8.63 -4.73 -2.12
C ALA A 139 -7.39 -5.54 -1.69
N MET A 140 -7.58 -6.83 -1.47
CA MET A 140 -6.54 -7.73 -0.96
C MET A 140 -6.53 -9.03 -1.77
N SER A 141 -5.34 -9.52 -2.07
CA SER A 141 -5.17 -10.86 -2.64
C SER A 141 -5.33 -11.93 -1.55
N ASP A 142 -5.59 -13.18 -1.97
CA ASP A 142 -5.74 -14.32 -1.04
C ASP A 142 -4.47 -14.63 -0.22
N ARG A 143 -3.33 -14.09 -0.60
CA ARG A 143 -2.06 -14.23 0.13
C ARG A 143 -1.99 -13.39 1.40
N VAL A 144 -2.82 -12.33 1.49
CA VAL A 144 -2.70 -11.32 2.54
C VAL A 144 -3.57 -11.68 3.73
N ARG A 145 -3.01 -11.54 4.92
CA ARG A 145 -3.73 -11.70 6.19
C ARG A 145 -3.31 -10.58 7.15
N PRO A 146 -3.71 -9.33 6.88
CA PRO A 146 -3.39 -8.22 7.77
C PRO A 146 -4.15 -8.41 9.08
N LEU A 147 -3.57 -7.94 10.18
CA LEU A 147 -4.28 -7.90 11.45
C LEU A 147 -5.03 -6.57 11.62
N CYS A 148 -6.17 -6.66 12.27
CA CYS A 148 -7.00 -5.50 12.63
C CYS A 148 -6.18 -4.43 13.37
N ILE A 149 -6.38 -3.17 13.01
CA ILE A 149 -5.79 -2.00 13.68
C ILE A 149 -6.86 -1.12 14.35
N ALA A 150 -8.14 -1.35 14.07
CA ALA A 150 -9.27 -0.65 14.65
C ALA A 150 -10.23 -1.67 15.28
N PHE A 151 -10.20 -1.77 16.60
CA PHE A 151 -10.95 -2.77 17.36
C PHE A 151 -12.38 -2.31 17.64
N GLY A 152 -13.31 -3.26 17.79
CA GLY A 152 -14.72 -3.00 18.11
C GLY A 152 -15.63 -4.15 17.72
N GLY A 153 -16.75 -3.87 17.06
CA GLY A 153 -17.84 -4.78 16.79
C GLY A 153 -17.64 -5.81 15.68
N GLY A 154 -16.43 -5.94 15.12
CA GLY A 154 -16.11 -6.99 14.15
C GLY A 154 -16.53 -6.73 12.70
N GLN A 155 -16.92 -5.49 12.37
CA GLN A 155 -17.25 -5.11 11.00
C GLN A 155 -16.07 -5.35 10.04
N GLU A 156 -16.32 -5.38 8.74
CA GLU A 156 -15.35 -5.72 7.70
C GLU A 156 -14.62 -7.05 8.01
N ASN A 157 -15.37 -8.08 8.38
CA ASN A 157 -14.83 -9.39 8.77
C ASN A 157 -13.77 -9.31 9.89
N GLY A 158 -13.93 -8.37 10.82
CA GLY A 158 -12.99 -8.12 11.92
C GLY A 158 -11.72 -7.35 11.56
N LEU A 159 -11.58 -6.91 10.33
CA LEU A 159 -10.38 -6.18 9.88
C LEU A 159 -10.43 -4.69 10.22
N ARG A 160 -11.63 -4.11 10.22
CA ARG A 160 -11.82 -2.68 10.52
C ARG A 160 -13.20 -2.49 11.17
N SER A 161 -13.21 -2.41 12.47
CA SER A 161 -14.42 -2.19 13.23
C SER A 161 -14.96 -0.76 13.10
N GLY A 162 -16.28 -0.62 13.23
CA GLY A 162 -17.04 0.61 13.09
C GLY A 162 -18.22 0.38 12.14
N THR A 163 -19.40 0.86 12.50
CA THR A 163 -20.61 0.72 11.69
C THR A 163 -20.35 1.20 10.26
N GLU A 164 -20.69 0.37 9.30
CA GLU A 164 -20.52 0.66 7.88
C GLU A 164 -21.39 1.84 7.45
N ASN A 165 -20.82 2.78 6.74
CA ASN A 165 -21.56 3.90 6.14
C ASN A 165 -22.26 3.42 4.86
N VAL A 166 -23.31 2.59 5.02
CA VAL A 166 -24.03 1.98 3.89
C VAL A 166 -24.50 3.01 2.86
N PRO A 167 -25.12 4.15 3.25
CA PRO A 167 -25.50 5.17 2.28
C PRO A 167 -24.31 5.72 1.48
N GLY A 168 -23.18 5.94 2.12
CA GLY A 168 -21.97 6.43 1.44
C GLY A 168 -21.30 5.38 0.55
N ILE A 169 -21.47 4.09 0.87
CA ILE A 169 -20.93 2.98 0.05
C ILE A 169 -21.79 2.77 -1.20
N ALA A 170 -23.12 2.99 -1.08
CA ALA A 170 -24.07 2.78 -2.17
C ALA A 170 -24.14 3.96 -3.17
N GLY A 171 -23.80 5.18 -2.74
CA GLY A 171 -23.81 6.40 -3.55
C GLY A 171 -22.50 6.70 -4.22
#